data_8b52e1ab8c707c7352a870384c18ed91
#
_entry.id   8b52e1ab8c707c7352a870384c18ed91
#
_cell.length_a   1.000
_cell.length_b   1.000
_cell.length_c   1.000
_cell.angle_alpha   90.00
_cell.angle_beta   90.00
_cell.angle_gamma   90.00
#
_symmetry.space_group_name_H-M   'P 1'
#
loop_
_entity.id
_entity.type
_entity.pdbx_description
1 polymer ?
#
loop_
_entity_poly.entity_id
_entity_poly.type
_entity_poly.pdbx_seq_one_letter_code
_entity_poly.pdbx_strand_id
1 'polypeptide(L)'
;MFSELLKPFYMYPLNPETMAQIQKFTQRLNSQPDPLSVEQTPDRKASTVVISHIEMTLDELFFGQWKTENFKWSPIANEIQGALELVVIHPVTGYEIRRTGAASIVIMVDKAPENIQGQERNQWALNPSNKKPNALDMAFGKLKSECLKNAAQSLGPIFGRDLNRKNKDVYKPFKIASAGELPEALISRLEVGILNGDPQAAEAIKALEAHLSPEQKTNLQTLLIQKENGN
;
A
#
# COMPACT_ATOMS: atom_id res chain seq x y z
N MET A 1 20.68 20.64 21.73
CA MET A 1 19.36 20.01 21.70
C MET A 1 18.94 19.76 20.25
N PHE A 2 19.83 19.13 19.41
CA PHE A 2 19.58 18.82 17.99
C PHE A 2 20.16 17.46 17.56
N SER A 3 20.47 16.56 18.54
CA SER A 3 21.12 15.27 18.23
C SER A 3 20.20 14.05 18.23
N GLU A 4 18.88 14.21 18.39
CA GLU A 4 17.94 13.07 18.40
C GLU A 4 17.19 12.85 17.07
N LEU A 5 17.39 13.70 16.05
CA LEU A 5 16.62 13.67 14.81
C LEU A 5 17.22 12.80 13.70
N LEU A 6 18.36 12.16 13.94
CA LEU A 6 19.00 11.26 12.99
C LEU A 6 19.38 9.94 13.68
N LYS A 7 18.39 9.25 14.28
CA LYS A 7 18.57 7.80 14.46
C LYS A 7 18.51 7.22 13.06
N PRO A 8 19.61 6.69 12.52
CA PRO A 8 19.55 5.97 11.26
C PRO A 8 18.47 4.90 11.42
N PHE A 9 17.69 4.67 10.36
CA PHE A 9 16.81 3.52 10.22
C PHE A 9 17.71 2.27 10.31
N TYR A 10 18.12 1.90 11.53
CA TYR A 10 18.63 0.57 11.77
C TYR A 10 17.42 -0.35 11.56
N MET A 11 17.33 -0.90 10.36
CA MET A 11 16.62 -2.14 10.17
C MET A 11 17.34 -3.15 11.09
N TYR A 12 16.85 -3.26 12.34
CA TYR A 12 17.18 -4.42 13.15
C TYR A 12 16.89 -5.64 12.29
N PRO A 13 17.80 -6.59 12.16
CA PRO A 13 17.48 -7.82 11.47
C PRO A 13 16.24 -8.39 12.18
N LEU A 14 15.08 -8.25 11.51
CA LEU A 14 13.83 -8.80 12.02
C LEU A 14 14.07 -10.31 12.13
N ASN A 15 13.72 -10.91 13.26
CA ASN A 15 13.84 -12.34 13.40
C ASN A 15 12.97 -13.05 12.32
N PRO A 16 13.32 -14.28 11.92
CA PRO A 16 12.61 -14.99 10.85
C PRO A 16 11.12 -15.10 11.08
N GLU A 17 10.69 -15.24 12.33
CA GLU A 17 9.28 -15.33 12.69
C GLU A 17 8.53 -14.03 12.42
N THR A 18 9.08 -12.89 12.84
CA THR A 18 8.53 -11.56 12.55
C THR A 18 8.47 -11.30 11.05
N MET A 19 9.49 -11.70 10.30
CA MET A 19 9.51 -11.58 8.83
C MET A 19 8.40 -12.42 8.19
N ALA A 20 8.20 -13.65 8.64
CA ALA A 20 7.12 -14.51 8.17
C ALA A 20 5.73 -13.91 8.46
N GLN A 21 5.54 -13.31 9.63
CA GLN A 21 4.30 -12.62 10.00
C GLN A 21 4.05 -11.40 9.11
N ILE A 22 5.07 -10.57 8.85
CA ILE A 22 4.97 -9.43 7.92
C ILE A 22 4.60 -9.91 6.52
N GLN A 23 5.26 -10.96 6.03
CA GLN A 23 4.97 -11.53 4.72
C GLN A 23 3.52 -12.04 4.62
N LYS A 24 3.03 -12.76 5.63
CA LYS A 24 1.65 -13.24 5.70
C LYS A 24 0.65 -12.08 5.69
N PHE A 25 0.92 -11.02 6.46
CA PHE A 25 0.09 -9.82 6.48
C PHE A 25 0.09 -9.11 5.11
N THR A 26 1.25 -8.94 4.49
CA THR A 26 1.38 -8.35 3.16
C THR A 26 0.66 -9.18 2.09
N GLN A 27 0.73 -10.51 2.15
CA GLN A 27 -0.04 -11.38 1.25
C GLN A 27 -1.55 -11.16 1.41
N ARG A 28 -2.03 -10.99 2.65
CA ARG A 28 -3.43 -10.71 2.92
C ARG A 28 -3.88 -9.35 2.36
N LEU A 29 -3.08 -8.29 2.52
CA LEU A 29 -3.34 -6.98 1.90
C LEU A 29 -3.42 -7.07 0.36
N ASN A 30 -2.64 -7.98 -0.24
CA ASN A 30 -2.60 -8.18 -1.68
C ASN A 30 -3.58 -9.24 -2.21
N SER A 31 -4.48 -9.76 -1.37
CA SER A 31 -5.60 -10.61 -1.81
C SER A 31 -6.67 -9.77 -2.52
N GLN A 32 -7.54 -10.44 -3.28
CA GLN A 32 -8.71 -9.78 -3.87
C GLN A 32 -9.77 -9.56 -2.79
N PRO A 33 -10.64 -8.53 -2.94
CA PRO A 33 -11.77 -8.35 -2.05
C PRO A 33 -12.77 -9.52 -2.21
N ASP A 34 -13.59 -9.74 -1.18
CA ASP A 34 -14.68 -10.70 -1.25
C ASP A 34 -15.61 -10.32 -2.41
N PRO A 35 -15.91 -11.22 -3.35
CA PRO A 35 -16.82 -10.95 -4.44
C PRO A 35 -18.21 -10.45 -3.99
N LEU A 36 -18.69 -10.87 -2.83
CA LEU A 36 -19.97 -10.43 -2.26
C LEU A 36 -19.95 -8.97 -1.78
N SER A 37 -18.76 -8.41 -1.55
CA SER A 37 -18.57 -7.00 -1.16
C SER A 37 -18.41 -6.05 -2.34
N VAL A 38 -18.37 -6.58 -3.56
CA VAL A 38 -18.15 -5.81 -4.79
C VAL A 38 -19.49 -5.50 -5.46
N GLU A 39 -19.76 -4.23 -5.63
CA GLU A 39 -20.95 -3.73 -6.32
C GLU A 39 -20.60 -2.96 -7.59
N GLN A 40 -21.52 -2.90 -8.52
CA GLN A 40 -21.43 -2.02 -9.68
C GLN A 40 -21.74 -0.58 -9.28
N THR A 41 -20.99 0.38 -9.83
CA THR A 41 -21.39 1.79 -9.72
C THR A 41 -22.76 2.04 -10.35
N PRO A 42 -23.53 3.07 -9.93
CA PRO A 42 -24.86 3.33 -10.46
C PRO A 42 -24.93 3.46 -11.98
N ASP A 43 -23.86 3.93 -12.61
CA ASP A 43 -23.73 4.03 -14.07
C ASP A 43 -23.25 2.73 -14.74
N ARG A 44 -23.02 1.67 -13.94
CA ARG A 44 -22.54 0.34 -14.36
C ARG A 44 -21.22 0.34 -15.14
N LYS A 45 -20.42 1.41 -15.03
CA LYS A 45 -19.13 1.53 -15.74
C LYS A 45 -17.96 1.00 -14.94
N ALA A 46 -18.11 0.88 -13.63
CA ALA A 46 -17.06 0.45 -12.72
C ALA A 46 -17.59 -0.41 -11.58
N SER A 47 -16.70 -1.15 -10.95
CA SER A 47 -16.97 -1.91 -9.74
C SER A 47 -16.33 -1.21 -8.53
N THR A 48 -16.96 -1.27 -7.38
CA THR A 48 -16.48 -0.68 -6.13
C THR A 48 -16.72 -1.63 -4.97
N VAL A 49 -15.87 -1.58 -3.97
CA VAL A 49 -16.13 -2.25 -2.68
C VAL A 49 -17.03 -1.35 -1.84
N VAL A 50 -18.04 -1.92 -1.19
CA VAL A 50 -18.95 -1.16 -0.32
C VAL A 50 -18.18 -0.63 0.90
N ILE A 51 -18.56 0.58 1.36
CA ILE A 51 -17.85 1.26 2.44
C ILE A 51 -17.84 0.45 3.74
N SER A 52 -18.95 -0.18 4.10
CA SER A 52 -19.05 -1.01 5.30
C SER A 52 -18.05 -2.18 5.28
N HIS A 53 -17.84 -2.80 4.12
CA HIS A 53 -16.85 -3.87 3.99
C HIS A 53 -15.41 -3.34 4.13
N ILE A 54 -15.14 -2.13 3.63
CA ILE A 54 -13.83 -1.49 3.80
C ILE A 54 -13.57 -1.24 5.28
N GLU A 55 -14.53 -0.68 6.02
CA GLU A 55 -14.41 -0.44 7.46
C GLU A 55 -14.22 -1.74 8.24
N MET A 56 -15.04 -2.76 7.97
CA MET A 56 -14.89 -4.11 8.57
C MET A 56 -13.51 -4.72 8.28
N THR A 57 -13.02 -4.58 7.05
CA THR A 57 -11.71 -5.10 6.65
C THR A 57 -10.57 -4.34 7.36
N LEU A 58 -10.71 -3.03 7.54
CA LEU A 58 -9.77 -2.23 8.33
C LEU A 58 -9.77 -2.68 9.80
N ASP A 59 -10.95 -2.89 10.39
CA ASP A 59 -11.08 -3.38 11.77
C ASP A 59 -10.42 -4.76 11.92
N GLU A 60 -10.65 -5.67 10.99
CA GLU A 60 -10.09 -7.01 11.02
C GLU A 60 -8.56 -7.03 10.84
N LEU A 61 -8.04 -6.31 9.82
CA LEU A 61 -6.63 -6.34 9.48
C LEU A 61 -5.75 -5.56 10.47
N PHE A 62 -6.29 -4.49 11.02
CA PHE A 62 -5.56 -3.60 11.91
C PHE A 62 -6.06 -3.64 13.36
N PHE A 63 -6.92 -4.64 13.70
CA PHE A 63 -7.45 -4.83 15.06
C PHE A 63 -8.12 -3.58 15.62
N GLY A 64 -8.85 -2.84 14.77
CA GLY A 64 -9.48 -1.57 15.13
C GLY A 64 -8.50 -0.41 15.35
N GLN A 65 -7.20 -0.62 15.16
CA GLN A 65 -6.18 0.43 15.34
C GLN A 65 -6.03 1.27 14.07
N TRP A 66 -7.09 1.96 13.72
CA TRP A 66 -7.09 2.90 12.61
C TRP A 66 -7.96 4.11 12.91
N LYS A 67 -7.69 5.22 12.24
CA LYS A 67 -8.46 6.46 12.34
C LYS A 67 -8.35 7.28 11.08
N THR A 68 -9.25 8.23 10.89
CA THR A 68 -9.16 9.25 9.85
C THR A 68 -8.82 10.60 10.48
N GLU A 69 -7.90 11.32 9.84
CA GLU A 69 -7.46 12.65 10.27
C GLU A 69 -7.51 13.63 9.10
N ASN A 70 -7.37 14.92 9.40
CA ASN A 70 -7.17 16.01 8.43
C ASN A 70 -8.23 16.05 7.31
N PHE A 71 -9.50 15.71 7.62
CA PHE A 71 -10.56 15.85 6.64
C PHE A 71 -10.75 17.32 6.27
N LYS A 72 -10.45 17.64 5.01
CA LYS A 72 -10.62 18.97 4.43
C LYS A 72 -11.53 18.86 3.21
N TRP A 73 -12.32 19.88 3.00
CA TRP A 73 -13.22 19.95 1.85
C TRP A 73 -13.39 21.38 1.35
N SER A 74 -13.78 21.53 0.10
CA SER A 74 -14.15 22.82 -0.50
C SER A 74 -15.19 22.61 -1.62
N PRO A 75 -16.10 23.58 -1.85
CA PRO A 75 -16.99 23.56 -2.98
C PRO A 75 -16.28 24.08 -4.23
N ILE A 76 -16.52 23.44 -5.36
CA ILE A 76 -16.13 23.91 -6.69
C ILE A 76 -17.33 23.74 -7.61
N ALA A 77 -17.89 24.88 -8.09
CA ALA A 77 -19.07 24.88 -8.96
C ALA A 77 -20.23 24.07 -8.34
N ASN A 78 -20.69 23.00 -8.99
CA ASN A 78 -21.74 22.11 -8.47
C ASN A 78 -21.18 20.84 -7.83
N GLU A 79 -19.96 20.88 -7.31
CA GLU A 79 -19.31 19.74 -6.68
C GLU A 79 -18.75 20.12 -5.32
N ILE A 80 -18.59 19.14 -4.47
CA ILE A 80 -17.73 19.23 -3.29
C ILE A 80 -16.57 18.29 -3.49
N GLN A 81 -15.38 18.77 -3.22
CA GLN A 81 -14.16 17.97 -3.21
C GLN A 81 -13.58 17.93 -1.80
N GLY A 82 -12.87 16.88 -1.52
CA GLY A 82 -12.21 16.74 -0.22
C GLY A 82 -11.10 15.71 -0.24
N ALA A 83 -10.36 15.76 0.85
CA ALA A 83 -9.31 14.79 1.14
C ALA A 83 -9.27 14.49 2.64
N LEU A 84 -8.82 13.30 2.99
CA LEU A 84 -8.52 12.90 4.36
C LEU A 84 -7.25 12.05 4.40
N GLU A 85 -6.71 11.88 5.59
CA GLU A 85 -5.67 10.91 5.87
C GLU A 85 -6.26 9.71 6.60
N LEU A 86 -6.02 8.52 6.09
CA LEU A 86 -6.21 7.26 6.80
C LEU A 86 -4.90 6.91 7.50
N VAL A 87 -4.98 6.74 8.80
CA VAL A 87 -3.86 6.34 9.66
C VAL A 87 -4.15 4.95 10.19
N VAL A 88 -3.25 4.01 9.98
CA VAL A 88 -3.33 2.64 10.49
C VAL A 88 -2.05 2.25 11.20
N ILE A 89 -2.14 1.39 12.20
CA ILE A 89 -0.96 0.83 12.88
C ILE A 89 -0.68 -0.56 12.31
N HIS A 90 0.52 -0.77 11.79
CA HIS A 90 0.92 -2.07 11.26
C HIS A 90 0.91 -3.14 12.36
N PRO A 91 0.13 -4.22 12.22
CA PRO A 91 -0.16 -5.13 13.34
C PRO A 91 1.06 -5.92 13.85
N VAL A 92 2.10 -6.07 13.03
CA VAL A 92 3.30 -6.82 13.40
C VAL A 92 4.42 -5.90 13.87
N THR A 93 4.59 -4.74 13.22
CA THR A 93 5.73 -3.84 13.50
C THR A 93 5.39 -2.70 14.44
N GLY A 94 4.08 -2.41 14.65
CA GLY A 94 3.62 -1.26 15.43
C GLY A 94 3.84 0.09 14.75
N TYR A 95 4.39 0.13 13.54
CA TYR A 95 4.62 1.39 12.83
C TYR A 95 3.33 1.99 12.30
N GLU A 96 3.23 3.30 12.40
CA GLU A 96 2.14 4.06 11.82
C GLU A 96 2.33 4.18 10.30
N ILE A 97 1.25 3.89 9.57
CA ILE A 97 1.17 4.05 8.11
C ILE A 97 0.10 5.08 7.80
N ARG A 98 0.45 6.10 7.03
CA ARG A 98 -0.47 7.15 6.57
C ARG A 98 -0.74 7.04 5.08
N ARG A 99 -2.00 7.22 4.69
CA ARG A 99 -2.44 7.22 3.29
C ARG A 99 -3.46 8.34 3.09
N THR A 100 -3.22 9.18 2.10
CA THR A 100 -4.17 10.23 1.72
C THR A 100 -5.15 9.70 0.69
N GLY A 101 -6.43 9.98 0.90
CA GLY A 101 -7.47 9.73 -0.08
C GLY A 101 -8.22 11.00 -0.40
N ALA A 102 -8.54 11.20 -1.67
CA ALA A 102 -9.26 12.36 -2.17
C ALA A 102 -10.43 11.95 -3.08
N ALA A 103 -11.48 12.74 -3.07
CA ALA A 103 -12.65 12.50 -3.91
C ALA A 103 -13.35 13.82 -4.27
N SER A 104 -14.21 13.77 -5.30
CA SER A 104 -15.15 14.82 -5.64
C SER A 104 -16.55 14.22 -5.81
N ILE A 105 -17.56 14.90 -5.32
CA ILE A 105 -18.95 14.49 -5.37
C ILE A 105 -19.80 15.60 -5.99
N VAL A 106 -20.53 15.28 -7.04
CA VAL A 106 -21.50 16.19 -7.63
C VAL A 106 -22.70 16.35 -6.69
N ILE A 107 -23.07 17.60 -6.43
CA ILE A 107 -24.24 17.96 -5.63
C ILE A 107 -25.50 17.69 -6.47
N MET A 108 -26.42 16.91 -5.95
CA MET A 108 -27.65 16.54 -6.67
C MET A 108 -28.55 17.78 -6.88
N VAL A 109 -29.00 17.92 -8.13
CA VAL A 109 -29.96 18.95 -8.54
C VAL A 109 -31.23 18.31 -9.08
N ASP A 110 -32.31 19.08 -9.14
CA ASP A 110 -33.52 18.69 -9.84
C ASP A 110 -33.27 18.53 -11.34
N LYS A 111 -34.10 17.72 -11.99
CA LYS A 111 -34.00 17.52 -13.44
C LYS A 111 -34.18 18.87 -14.15
N ALA A 112 -33.17 19.24 -14.94
CA ALA A 112 -33.28 20.44 -15.75
C ALA A 112 -34.42 20.33 -16.77
N PRO A 113 -35.13 21.41 -17.08
CA PRO A 113 -36.11 21.45 -18.15
C PRO A 113 -35.49 20.97 -19.48
N GLU A 114 -36.31 20.29 -20.29
CA GLU A 114 -35.81 19.65 -21.54
C GLU A 114 -35.42 20.65 -22.62
N ASN A 115 -35.94 21.86 -22.55
CA ASN A 115 -35.64 22.94 -23.47
C ASN A 115 -34.29 23.65 -23.23
N ILE A 116 -33.63 23.38 -22.09
CA ILE A 116 -32.30 23.99 -21.81
C ILE A 116 -31.17 22.99 -22.10
N GLN A 117 -30.11 23.49 -22.77
CA GLN A 117 -28.97 22.70 -23.19
C GLN A 117 -27.66 23.45 -22.98
N GLY A 118 -26.53 22.75 -23.07
CA GLY A 118 -25.19 23.35 -23.04
C GLY A 118 -24.90 24.17 -21.78
N GLN A 119 -24.53 25.43 -21.96
CA GLN A 119 -24.17 26.34 -20.87
C GLN A 119 -25.33 26.63 -19.91
N GLU A 120 -26.55 26.75 -20.42
CA GLU A 120 -27.74 26.99 -19.58
C GLU A 120 -27.98 25.82 -18.62
N ARG A 121 -27.72 24.59 -19.07
CA ARG A 121 -27.81 23.39 -18.21
C ARG A 121 -26.75 23.40 -17.11
N ASN A 122 -25.55 23.89 -17.42
CA ASN A 122 -24.52 24.04 -16.40
C ASN A 122 -24.91 25.11 -15.37
N GLN A 123 -25.44 26.26 -15.84
CA GLN A 123 -25.96 27.31 -14.95
C GLN A 123 -27.14 26.82 -14.08
N TRP A 124 -28.01 25.96 -14.62
CA TRP A 124 -29.06 25.31 -13.84
C TRP A 124 -28.52 24.59 -12.61
N ALA A 125 -27.46 23.79 -12.80
CA ALA A 125 -26.83 23.06 -11.70
C ALA A 125 -26.15 23.97 -10.67
N LEU A 126 -25.68 25.14 -11.06
CA LEU A 126 -25.07 26.12 -10.16
C LEU A 126 -26.08 26.88 -9.29
N ASN A 127 -27.33 26.99 -9.75
CA ASN A 127 -28.36 27.74 -9.00
C ASN A 127 -28.75 27.00 -7.73
N PRO A 128 -28.62 27.61 -6.54
CA PRO A 128 -28.96 26.98 -5.26
C PRO A 128 -30.42 26.52 -5.19
N SER A 129 -31.35 27.25 -5.84
CA SER A 129 -32.78 26.92 -5.84
C SER A 129 -33.11 25.61 -6.56
N ASN A 130 -32.22 25.11 -7.40
CA ASN A 130 -32.39 23.89 -8.17
C ASN A 130 -31.73 22.67 -7.48
N LYS A 131 -31.12 22.85 -6.30
CA LYS A 131 -30.54 21.75 -5.55
C LYS A 131 -31.65 20.95 -4.84
N LYS A 132 -31.52 19.64 -4.86
CA LYS A 132 -32.47 18.77 -4.14
C LYS A 132 -32.41 19.05 -2.63
N PRO A 133 -33.52 18.88 -1.90
CA PRO A 133 -33.50 18.91 -0.46
C PRO A 133 -32.44 17.97 0.09
N ASN A 134 -31.71 18.39 1.11
CA ASN A 134 -30.61 17.62 1.75
C ASN A 134 -29.45 17.20 0.82
N ALA A 135 -29.33 17.78 -0.39
CA ALA A 135 -28.30 17.40 -1.35
C ALA A 135 -26.88 17.57 -0.79
N LEU A 136 -26.64 18.62 0.00
CA LEU A 136 -25.33 18.85 0.63
C LEU A 136 -25.05 17.83 1.73
N ASP A 137 -26.01 17.55 2.60
CA ASP A 137 -25.84 16.57 3.68
C ASP A 137 -25.51 15.17 3.11
N MET A 138 -26.25 14.75 2.10
CA MET A 138 -25.95 13.49 1.38
C MET A 138 -24.59 13.51 0.70
N ALA A 139 -24.19 14.65 0.12
CA ALA A 139 -22.92 14.78 -0.57
C ALA A 139 -21.74 14.72 0.39
N PHE A 140 -21.84 15.28 1.60
CA PHE A 140 -20.78 15.21 2.62
C PHE A 140 -20.56 13.78 3.12
N GLY A 141 -21.61 13.06 3.46
CA GLY A 141 -21.50 11.66 3.87
C GLY A 141 -20.81 10.81 2.80
N LYS A 142 -21.23 10.99 1.54
CA LYS A 142 -20.64 10.31 0.39
C LYS A 142 -19.18 10.73 0.16
N LEU A 143 -18.86 12.03 0.26
CA LEU A 143 -17.49 12.53 0.09
C LEU A 143 -16.53 11.88 1.08
N LYS A 144 -16.90 11.85 2.37
CA LYS A 144 -16.07 11.21 3.41
C LYS A 144 -15.83 9.73 3.10
N SER A 145 -16.88 9.01 2.70
CA SER A 145 -16.79 7.59 2.34
C SER A 145 -15.88 7.35 1.14
N GLU A 146 -16.01 8.14 0.07
CA GLU A 146 -15.18 7.98 -1.12
C GLU A 146 -13.71 8.39 -0.85
N CYS A 147 -13.44 9.39 -0.02
CA CYS A 147 -12.09 9.71 0.42
C CYS A 147 -11.47 8.54 1.22
N LEU A 148 -12.23 7.91 2.14
CA LEU A 148 -11.76 6.76 2.89
C LEU A 148 -11.48 5.55 1.98
N LYS A 149 -12.39 5.24 1.05
CA LYS A 149 -12.17 4.17 0.05
C LYS A 149 -10.89 4.39 -0.75
N ASN A 150 -10.69 5.61 -1.24
CA ASN A 150 -9.50 5.96 -2.03
C ASN A 150 -8.20 5.83 -1.20
N ALA A 151 -8.21 6.25 0.07
CA ALA A 151 -7.08 6.06 0.97
C ALA A 151 -6.81 4.58 1.24
N ALA A 152 -7.85 3.77 1.54
CA ALA A 152 -7.74 2.35 1.82
C ALA A 152 -7.21 1.56 0.61
N GLN A 153 -7.65 1.90 -0.61
CA GLN A 153 -7.15 1.28 -1.85
C GLN A 153 -5.63 1.36 -1.99
N SER A 154 -4.99 2.41 -1.45
CA SER A 154 -3.53 2.54 -1.47
C SER A 154 -2.82 1.57 -0.53
N LEU A 155 -3.54 0.92 0.42
CA LEU A 155 -2.98 -0.12 1.28
C LEU A 155 -2.87 -1.47 0.56
N GLY A 156 -3.82 -1.80 -0.33
CA GLY A 156 -3.75 -3.06 -1.07
C GLY A 156 -4.98 -3.38 -1.93
N PRO A 157 -4.87 -4.38 -2.82
CA PRO A 157 -5.96 -4.86 -3.66
C PRO A 157 -7.22 -5.32 -2.91
N ILE A 158 -7.09 -5.82 -1.67
CA ILE A 158 -8.23 -6.23 -0.83
C ILE A 158 -9.26 -5.12 -0.65
N PHE A 159 -8.83 -3.85 -0.75
CA PHE A 159 -9.70 -2.68 -0.70
C PHE A 159 -10.21 -2.23 -2.08
N GLY A 160 -10.03 -3.07 -3.12
CA GLY A 160 -10.57 -2.81 -4.46
C GLY A 160 -9.68 -1.99 -5.40
N ARG A 161 -8.38 -1.79 -5.08
CA ARG A 161 -7.43 -1.00 -5.89
C ARG A 161 -7.43 -1.41 -7.36
N ASP A 162 -7.53 -2.70 -7.67
CA ASP A 162 -7.34 -3.24 -9.01
C ASP A 162 -8.65 -3.71 -9.68
N LEU A 163 -9.83 -3.42 -9.08
CA LEU A 163 -11.12 -3.90 -9.60
C LEU A 163 -11.41 -3.46 -11.04
N ASN A 164 -11.02 -2.23 -11.39
CA ASN A 164 -11.33 -1.61 -12.69
C ASN A 164 -10.11 -1.55 -13.63
N ARG A 165 -8.99 -2.20 -13.27
CA ARG A 165 -7.81 -2.25 -14.12
C ARG A 165 -7.89 -3.40 -15.12
N LYS A 166 -7.56 -3.13 -16.39
CA LYS A 166 -7.48 -4.16 -17.43
C LYS A 166 -6.31 -5.11 -17.16
N ASN A 167 -5.16 -4.55 -16.80
CA ASN A 167 -3.97 -5.32 -16.43
C ASN A 167 -3.79 -5.20 -14.92
N LYS A 168 -3.88 -6.32 -14.22
CA LYS A 168 -3.64 -6.40 -12.78
C LYS A 168 -2.18 -6.74 -12.54
N ASP A 169 -1.52 -5.95 -11.69
CA ASP A 169 -0.20 -6.30 -11.20
C ASP A 169 -0.32 -7.49 -10.24
N VAL A 170 0.46 -8.53 -10.50
CA VAL A 170 0.53 -9.69 -9.61
C VAL A 170 1.64 -9.43 -8.58
N TYR A 171 1.25 -9.26 -7.33
CA TYR A 171 2.21 -9.18 -6.23
C TYR A 171 3.00 -10.50 -6.15
N LYS A 172 4.30 -10.39 -6.40
CA LYS A 172 5.24 -11.48 -6.13
C LYS A 172 5.93 -11.17 -4.80
N PRO A 173 5.70 -11.97 -3.75
CA PRO A 173 6.39 -11.76 -2.49
C PRO A 173 7.90 -11.80 -2.75
N PHE A 174 8.64 -10.88 -2.13
CA PHE A 174 10.09 -11.01 -2.09
C PHE A 174 10.42 -12.40 -1.57
N LYS A 175 11.28 -13.12 -2.25
CA LYS A 175 11.92 -14.28 -1.63
C LYS A 175 12.72 -13.71 -0.44
N ILE A 176 12.16 -13.83 0.75
CA ILE A 176 12.94 -13.64 1.95
C ILE A 176 13.90 -14.82 1.91
N ALA A 177 15.19 -14.52 1.79
CA ALA A 177 16.19 -15.56 1.98
C ALA A 177 15.82 -16.28 3.27
N SER A 178 15.60 -17.59 3.21
CA SER A 178 15.35 -18.40 4.39
C SER A 178 16.42 -18.05 5.43
N ALA A 179 16.08 -18.07 6.71
CA ALA A 179 17.08 -17.80 7.75
C ALA A 179 18.26 -18.75 7.50
N GLY A 180 19.41 -18.18 7.09
CA GLY A 180 20.57 -18.95 6.65
C GLY A 180 20.87 -18.86 5.14
N GLU A 181 20.16 -18.06 4.34
CA GLU A 181 20.54 -17.76 2.96
C GLU A 181 20.84 -16.27 2.79
N LEU A 182 22.06 -15.95 2.43
CA LEU A 182 22.39 -14.58 2.02
C LEU A 182 21.85 -14.30 0.62
N PRO A 183 21.47 -13.02 0.33
CA PRO A 183 21.03 -12.63 -1.00
C PRO A 183 22.05 -13.01 -2.07
N GLU A 184 21.59 -13.56 -3.18
CA GLU A 184 22.43 -14.02 -4.30
C GLU A 184 23.40 -12.94 -4.81
N ALA A 185 22.95 -11.67 -4.82
CA ALA A 185 23.79 -10.53 -5.16
C ALA A 185 24.98 -10.32 -4.18
N LEU A 186 24.81 -10.66 -2.90
CA LEU A 186 25.89 -10.58 -1.91
C LEU A 186 26.85 -11.76 -2.08
N ILE A 187 26.34 -12.96 -2.32
CA ILE A 187 27.13 -14.15 -2.61
C ILE A 187 28.01 -13.91 -3.85
N SER A 188 27.43 -13.43 -4.96
CA SER A 188 28.18 -13.10 -6.16
C SER A 188 29.29 -12.07 -5.93
N ARG A 189 29.05 -11.07 -5.06
CA ARG A 189 30.13 -10.11 -4.69
C ARG A 189 31.24 -10.75 -3.87
N LEU A 190 30.92 -11.66 -2.97
CA LEU A 190 31.92 -12.42 -2.21
C LEU A 190 32.74 -13.35 -3.13
N GLU A 191 32.08 -14.02 -4.07
CA GLU A 191 32.74 -14.87 -5.09
C GLU A 191 33.72 -14.07 -5.94
N VAL A 192 33.29 -12.91 -6.46
CA VAL A 192 34.15 -12.00 -7.22
C VAL A 192 35.32 -11.49 -6.36
N GLY A 193 35.08 -11.17 -5.09
CA GLY A 193 36.12 -10.77 -4.14
C GLY A 193 37.18 -11.87 -3.93
N ILE A 194 36.75 -13.14 -3.75
CA ILE A 194 37.66 -14.30 -3.64
C ILE A 194 38.49 -14.46 -4.91
N LEU A 195 37.86 -14.43 -6.08
CA LEU A 195 38.54 -14.60 -7.38
C LEU A 195 39.56 -13.49 -7.62
N ASN A 196 39.30 -12.28 -7.16
CA ASN A 196 40.22 -11.14 -7.25
C ASN A 196 41.30 -11.14 -6.16
N GLY A 197 41.25 -12.07 -5.22
CA GLY A 197 42.23 -12.15 -4.11
C GLY A 197 42.05 -11.06 -3.06
N ASP A 198 40.83 -10.53 -2.88
CA ASP A 198 40.53 -9.52 -1.88
C ASP A 198 40.60 -10.14 -0.47
N PRO A 199 41.52 -9.73 0.40
CA PRO A 199 41.62 -10.27 1.77
C PRO A 199 40.38 -9.98 2.62
N GLN A 200 39.66 -8.92 2.33
CA GLN A 200 38.41 -8.58 3.01
C GLN A 200 37.25 -9.55 2.70
N ALA A 201 37.28 -10.22 1.54
CA ALA A 201 36.27 -11.22 1.20
C ALA A 201 36.33 -12.44 2.13
N ALA A 202 37.52 -12.90 2.47
CA ALA A 202 37.70 -14.04 3.39
C ALA A 202 37.26 -13.70 4.84
N GLU A 203 37.54 -12.46 5.31
CA GLU A 203 37.06 -11.98 6.61
C GLU A 203 35.53 -11.83 6.63
N ALA A 204 34.95 -11.28 5.55
CA ALA A 204 33.50 -11.12 5.41
C ALA A 204 32.78 -12.48 5.42
N ILE A 205 33.33 -13.51 4.78
CA ILE A 205 32.78 -14.88 4.81
C ILE A 205 32.75 -15.43 6.23
N LYS A 206 33.85 -15.27 6.99
CA LYS A 206 33.90 -15.71 8.39
C LYS A 206 32.87 -14.98 9.25
N ALA A 207 32.74 -13.66 9.07
CA ALA A 207 31.74 -12.86 9.80
C ALA A 207 30.30 -13.23 9.47
N LEU A 208 30.05 -13.68 8.24
CA LEU A 208 28.72 -14.04 7.74
C LEU A 208 28.42 -15.54 7.83
N GLU A 209 29.34 -16.35 8.36
CA GLU A 209 29.24 -17.82 8.39
C GLU A 209 27.94 -18.37 9.01
N ALA A 210 27.44 -17.70 10.05
CA ALA A 210 26.18 -18.04 10.71
C ALA A 210 24.93 -17.79 9.84
N HIS A 211 25.09 -16.99 8.78
CA HIS A 211 23.99 -16.59 7.87
C HIS A 211 24.09 -17.25 6.49
N LEU A 212 25.08 -18.10 6.25
CA LEU A 212 25.23 -18.86 5.02
C LEU A 212 24.42 -20.15 5.07
N SER A 213 23.72 -20.48 3.99
CA SER A 213 23.18 -21.82 3.83
C SER A 213 24.31 -22.87 3.70
N PRO A 214 24.03 -24.15 3.99
CA PRO A 214 25.04 -25.21 3.81
C PRO A 214 25.62 -25.24 2.41
N GLU A 215 24.80 -24.98 1.39
CA GLU A 215 25.19 -24.96 -0.01
C GLU A 215 26.08 -23.74 -0.32
N GLN A 216 25.68 -22.54 0.11
CA GLN A 216 26.45 -21.30 -0.03
C GLN A 216 27.81 -21.42 0.66
N LYS A 217 27.84 -22.00 1.86
CA LYS A 217 29.07 -22.24 2.63
C LYS A 217 30.04 -23.16 1.87
N THR A 218 29.53 -24.26 1.35
CA THR A 218 30.32 -25.24 0.58
C THR A 218 30.91 -24.60 -0.68
N ASN A 219 30.10 -23.82 -1.43
CA ASN A 219 30.55 -23.16 -2.65
C ASN A 219 31.65 -22.12 -2.38
N LEU A 220 31.45 -21.23 -1.38
CA LEU A 220 32.44 -20.21 -1.04
C LEU A 220 33.74 -20.81 -0.47
N GLN A 221 33.66 -21.86 0.34
CA GLN A 221 34.83 -22.58 0.85
C GLN A 221 35.60 -23.27 -0.28
N THR A 222 34.92 -23.88 -1.24
CA THR A 222 35.57 -24.51 -2.40
C THR A 222 36.33 -23.48 -3.23
N LEU A 223 35.76 -22.29 -3.45
CA LEU A 223 36.42 -21.20 -4.16
C LEU A 223 37.66 -20.68 -3.42
N LEU A 224 37.61 -20.57 -2.09
CA LEU A 224 38.76 -20.17 -1.28
C LEU A 224 39.90 -21.16 -1.39
N ILE A 225 39.63 -22.47 -1.29
CA ILE A 225 40.61 -23.53 -1.41
C ILE A 225 41.20 -23.57 -2.83
N GLN A 226 40.39 -23.40 -3.87
CA GLN A 226 40.88 -23.35 -5.26
C GLN A 226 41.83 -22.18 -5.48
N LYS A 227 41.52 -21.01 -4.87
CA LYS A 227 42.36 -19.82 -4.96
C LYS A 227 43.70 -19.98 -4.23
N GLU A 228 43.66 -20.59 -3.01
CA GLU A 228 44.89 -20.87 -2.26
C GLU A 228 45.82 -21.89 -2.94
N ASN A 229 45.21 -22.88 -3.63
CA ASN A 229 46.01 -23.93 -4.35
C ASN A 229 46.41 -23.54 -5.77
N GLY A 230 45.92 -22.45 -6.32
CA GLY A 230 46.19 -21.98 -7.67
C GLY A 230 47.23 -20.83 -7.76
N ASN A 231 47.87 -20.48 -6.64
CA ASN A 231 48.97 -19.53 -6.58
C ASN A 231 50.35 -20.26 -6.51
#